data_8487f210a024bb33f68344da005cb852
#
_entry.id   8487f210a024bb33f68344da005cb852
#
_cell.length_a   1.000
_cell.length_b   1.000
_cell.length_c   1.000
_cell.angle_alpha   90.00
_cell.angle_beta   90.00
_cell.angle_gamma   90.00
#
_symmetry.space_group_name_H-M   'P 1'
#
loop_
_entity.id
_entity.type
_entity.pdbx_description
1 polymer ?
#
loop_
_entity_poly.entity_id
_entity_poly.type
_entity_poly.pdbx_seq_one_letter_code
_entity_poly.pdbx_strand_id
1 'polypeptide(L)'
;MNAAESPVRPGDHVAFVGNTFADQLRSHGYLETLLLQRSAGNPVSIRNLGWAGDTLSARDRPTNFPTETSTLEAHKADVIIACFGMGESFAGESGLAEFKNQLNAFITSHRARKYNGKSAVRLVLVSPIAYENLGARTPRWQERNRDIAAYTQLMNETAANVGVPFVDLYGPTAELMKGKNTPKLTDNGINLNDYGYWCVSRALADALLPGSKPWVLSVDAKSGKSTGHGARISQAKFTTTAMAFTVQELAWPSLAAPGKGQVHPQLKRNLDQLSIKNLKPGNYRLVVDGKPVATASHIQWAAGLG
;
A
#
# COMPACT_ATOMS: atom_id res chain seq x y z
N MET A 1 -25.39 7.40 -1.83
CA MET A 1 -24.31 7.04 -0.87
C MET A 1 -23.27 8.13 -0.95
N ASN A 2 -23.15 8.94 0.10
CA ASN A 2 -22.03 9.89 0.17
C ASN A 2 -20.74 9.08 0.12
N ALA A 3 -19.83 9.43 -0.80
CA ALA A 3 -18.47 8.87 -0.79
C ALA A 3 -17.91 9.14 0.61
N ALA A 4 -17.53 8.09 1.32
CA ALA A 4 -16.92 8.25 2.63
C ALA A 4 -15.69 9.16 2.46
N GLU A 5 -15.61 10.20 3.29
CA GLU A 5 -14.51 11.15 3.22
C GLU A 5 -13.18 10.42 3.46
N SER A 6 -12.17 10.69 2.63
CA SER A 6 -10.85 10.07 2.75
C SER A 6 -10.27 10.31 4.15
N PRO A 7 -9.74 9.28 4.83
CA PRO A 7 -9.13 9.43 6.15
C PRO A 7 -7.99 10.46 6.18
N VAL A 8 -7.19 10.49 5.12
CA VAL A 8 -6.12 11.47 4.89
C VAL A 8 -6.55 12.46 3.83
N ARG A 9 -6.18 13.73 4.00
CA ARG A 9 -6.48 14.83 3.07
C ARG A 9 -5.19 15.49 2.60
N PRO A 10 -5.14 16.08 1.40
CA PRO A 10 -4.00 16.92 1.01
C PRO A 10 -3.72 18.02 2.05
N GLY A 11 -2.44 18.16 2.41
CA GLY A 11 -1.99 19.12 3.42
C GLY A 11 -1.99 18.60 4.86
N ASP A 12 -2.48 17.39 5.12
CA ASP A 12 -2.44 16.82 6.47
C ASP A 12 -1.04 16.54 6.99
N HIS A 13 -0.88 16.68 8.28
CA HIS A 13 0.25 16.15 9.04
C HIS A 13 -0.12 14.74 9.52
N VAL A 14 0.44 13.74 8.85
CA VAL A 14 0.17 12.31 9.05
C VAL A 14 1.20 11.71 9.99
N ALA A 15 0.76 11.07 11.07
CA ALA A 15 1.64 10.34 11.98
C ALA A 15 1.36 8.83 11.87
N PHE A 16 2.40 8.01 11.67
CA PHE A 16 2.31 6.56 11.81
C PHE A 16 2.78 6.17 13.20
N VAL A 17 2.00 5.35 13.90
CA VAL A 17 2.34 4.75 15.19
C VAL A 17 2.16 3.25 15.11
N GLY A 18 2.92 2.50 15.88
CA GLY A 18 2.77 1.05 15.96
C GLY A 18 4.09 0.29 15.93
N ASN A 19 3.98 -0.98 15.58
CA ASN A 19 5.00 -2.00 15.65
C ASN A 19 6.02 -1.95 14.50
N THR A 20 6.75 -3.06 14.31
CA THR A 20 7.77 -3.23 13.26
C THR A 20 7.24 -2.89 11.87
N PHE A 21 5.97 -3.20 11.55
CA PHE A 21 5.39 -2.83 10.26
C PHE A 21 5.41 -1.32 10.04
N ALA A 22 4.93 -0.54 11.03
CA ALA A 22 4.95 0.92 10.95
C ALA A 22 6.39 1.47 10.93
N ASP A 23 7.26 0.94 11.79
CA ASP A 23 8.67 1.34 11.85
C ASP A 23 9.36 1.22 10.48
N GLN A 24 9.21 0.11 9.81
CA GLN A 24 9.88 -0.18 8.54
C GLN A 24 9.29 0.56 7.33
N LEU A 25 8.07 1.11 7.41
CA LEU A 25 7.52 1.95 6.34
C LEU A 25 8.48 3.09 5.93
N ARG A 26 9.25 3.64 6.87
CA ARG A 26 10.24 4.70 6.60
C ARG A 26 11.43 4.23 5.77
N SER A 27 11.73 2.92 5.78
CA SER A 27 12.89 2.36 5.08
C SER A 27 12.58 2.00 3.63
N HIS A 28 11.31 1.82 3.28
CA HIS A 28 10.89 1.35 1.95
C HIS A 28 10.29 2.46 1.06
N GLY A 29 9.84 3.57 1.60
CA GLY A 29 9.43 4.78 0.88
C GLY A 29 8.22 4.68 -0.06
N TYR A 30 7.68 3.49 -0.37
CA TYR A 30 6.59 3.32 -1.34
C TYR A 30 5.30 4.03 -0.92
N LEU A 31 4.88 3.83 0.32
CA LEU A 31 3.66 4.47 0.83
C LEU A 31 3.79 5.99 0.86
N GLU A 32 4.91 6.51 1.36
CA GLU A 32 5.18 7.93 1.41
C GLU A 32 5.16 8.54 0.01
N THR A 33 5.82 7.92 -0.96
CA THR A 33 5.81 8.37 -2.36
C THR A 33 4.39 8.42 -2.92
N LEU A 34 3.57 7.39 -2.68
CA LEU A 34 2.18 7.37 -3.16
C LEU A 34 1.34 8.46 -2.51
N LEU A 35 1.48 8.69 -1.21
CA LEU A 35 0.74 9.75 -0.51
C LEU A 35 1.15 11.14 -1.00
N LEU A 36 2.45 11.38 -1.24
CA LEU A 36 2.96 12.63 -1.80
C LEU A 36 2.47 12.86 -3.23
N GLN A 37 2.49 11.83 -4.09
CA GLN A 37 1.94 11.92 -5.45
C GLN A 37 0.46 12.30 -5.45
N ARG A 38 -0.32 11.70 -4.53
CA ARG A 38 -1.78 11.91 -4.43
C ARG A 38 -2.17 13.23 -3.78
N SER A 39 -1.26 13.83 -3.06
CA SER A 39 -1.43 15.17 -2.44
C SER A 39 -0.66 16.27 -3.16
N ALA A 40 -0.26 16.05 -4.42
CA ALA A 40 0.47 17.04 -5.23
C ALA A 40 -0.29 18.37 -5.27
N GLY A 41 0.43 19.48 -5.05
CA GLY A 41 -0.14 20.82 -4.93
C GLY A 41 -0.42 21.26 -3.48
N ASN A 42 -0.73 20.33 -2.58
CA ASN A 42 -0.79 20.56 -1.13
C ASN A 42 -0.29 19.28 -0.42
N PRO A 43 1.03 19.04 -0.39
CA PRO A 43 1.59 17.77 0.04
C PRO A 43 1.33 17.48 1.51
N VAL A 44 1.08 16.22 1.84
CA VAL A 44 1.06 15.75 3.23
C VAL A 44 2.45 15.84 3.85
N SER A 45 2.50 16.03 5.16
CA SER A 45 3.73 15.90 5.94
C SER A 45 3.67 14.61 6.75
N ILE A 46 4.70 13.76 6.68
CA ILE A 46 4.67 12.44 7.30
C ILE A 46 5.69 12.36 8.45
N ARG A 47 5.23 11.89 9.61
CA ARG A 47 6.07 11.56 10.75
C ARG A 47 5.87 10.11 11.14
N ASN A 48 6.92 9.32 11.09
CA ASN A 48 6.89 7.92 11.53
C ASN A 48 7.37 7.83 12.98
N LEU A 49 6.47 7.40 13.88
CA LEU A 49 6.70 7.12 15.28
C LEU A 49 6.67 5.60 15.56
N GLY A 50 6.56 4.77 14.53
CA GLY A 50 6.62 3.32 14.67
C GLY A 50 7.95 2.88 15.30
N TRP A 51 7.89 1.83 16.11
CA TRP A 51 9.06 1.27 16.78
C TRP A 51 8.96 -0.26 16.77
N ALA A 52 10.05 -0.90 16.35
CA ALA A 52 10.08 -2.34 16.25
C ALA A 52 9.76 -3.00 17.61
N GLY A 53 8.80 -3.92 17.62
CA GLY A 53 8.37 -4.63 18.82
C GLY A 53 7.28 -3.93 19.64
N ASP A 54 6.88 -2.70 19.32
CA ASP A 54 5.78 -2.03 20.03
C ASP A 54 4.48 -2.83 19.98
N THR A 55 3.79 -2.84 21.11
CA THR A 55 2.38 -3.23 21.26
C THR A 55 1.58 -2.08 21.86
N LEU A 56 0.27 -2.22 21.99
CA LEU A 56 -0.54 -1.18 22.63
C LEU A 56 -0.13 -0.90 24.10
N SER A 57 0.36 -1.92 24.81
CA SER A 57 0.74 -1.85 26.23
C SER A 57 2.23 -1.74 26.49
N ALA A 58 3.08 -2.15 25.55
CA ALA A 58 4.53 -2.13 25.72
C ALA A 58 5.16 -1.26 24.63
N ARG A 59 5.48 -0.02 25.02
CA ARG A 59 6.06 1.01 24.15
C ARG A 59 7.19 1.74 24.87
N ASP A 60 8.13 0.96 25.39
CA ASP A 60 9.27 1.49 26.15
C ASP A 60 10.20 2.32 25.26
N ARG A 61 10.72 3.39 25.80
CA ARG A 61 11.66 4.28 25.14
C ARG A 61 12.87 4.54 26.03
N PRO A 62 14.03 4.84 25.44
CA PRO A 62 15.20 5.26 26.22
C PRO A 62 14.89 6.46 27.11
N THR A 63 15.64 6.60 28.21
CA THR A 63 15.55 7.74 29.11
C THR A 63 15.71 9.06 28.33
N ASN A 64 14.88 10.04 28.62
CA ASN A 64 14.83 11.35 27.94
C ASN A 64 14.40 11.30 26.45
N PHE A 65 13.88 10.17 25.97
CA PHE A 65 13.29 10.13 24.63
C PHE A 65 11.96 10.92 24.64
N PRO A 66 11.66 11.69 23.57
CA PRO A 66 10.39 12.40 23.48
C PRO A 66 9.20 11.45 23.59
N THR A 67 8.16 11.83 24.32
CA THR A 67 6.94 11.05 24.40
C THR A 67 6.19 11.06 23.07
N GLU A 68 5.35 10.06 22.85
CA GLU A 68 4.47 10.04 21.67
C GLU A 68 3.63 11.31 21.60
N THR A 69 3.01 11.71 22.71
CA THR A 69 2.21 12.94 22.80
C THR A 69 3.02 14.17 22.39
N SER A 70 4.20 14.38 22.98
CA SER A 70 5.02 15.55 22.66
C SER A 70 5.48 15.57 21.19
N THR A 71 5.72 14.39 20.61
CA THR A 71 6.10 14.27 19.19
C THR A 71 4.91 14.56 18.26
N LEU A 72 3.70 14.07 18.61
CA LEU A 72 2.47 14.36 17.87
C LEU A 72 2.12 15.87 17.92
N GLU A 73 2.31 16.52 19.05
CA GLU A 73 2.13 17.97 19.22
C GLU A 73 3.16 18.77 18.40
N ALA A 74 4.43 18.39 18.46
CA ALA A 74 5.49 19.04 17.67
C ALA A 74 5.26 18.86 16.15
N HIS A 75 4.75 17.71 15.74
CA HIS A 75 4.36 17.44 14.34
C HIS A 75 3.03 18.11 13.95
N LYS A 76 2.23 18.56 14.92
CA LYS A 76 0.87 19.09 14.70
C LYS A 76 -0.04 18.08 14.01
N ALA A 77 -0.03 16.82 14.44
CA ALA A 77 -0.69 15.72 13.78
C ALA A 77 -2.19 15.98 13.55
N ASP A 78 -2.64 15.85 12.30
CA ASP A 78 -4.04 15.90 11.87
C ASP A 78 -4.68 14.51 11.87
N VAL A 79 -3.86 13.48 11.57
CA VAL A 79 -4.30 12.09 11.52
C VAL A 79 -3.21 11.15 12.04
N ILE A 80 -3.64 10.15 12.80
CA ILE A 80 -2.79 9.06 13.31
C ILE A 80 -3.20 7.76 12.62
N ILE A 81 -2.26 7.09 11.99
CA ILE A 81 -2.40 5.76 11.41
C ILE A 81 -1.79 4.75 12.38
N ALA A 82 -2.63 3.94 13.02
CA ALA A 82 -2.23 3.04 14.11
C ALA A 82 -2.14 1.59 13.61
N CYS A 83 -0.94 1.00 13.66
CA CYS A 83 -0.59 -0.31 13.14
C CYS A 83 -0.21 -1.25 14.31
N PHE A 84 -1.20 -1.90 14.91
CA PHE A 84 -1.06 -2.82 16.05
C PHE A 84 -1.72 -4.18 15.77
N GLY A 85 -1.67 -5.08 16.72
CA GLY A 85 -2.35 -6.37 16.67
C GLY A 85 -1.44 -7.55 16.30
N MET A 86 -0.31 -7.35 15.62
CA MET A 86 0.60 -8.45 15.27
C MET A 86 1.28 -9.04 16.52
N GLY A 87 1.88 -8.19 17.34
CA GLY A 87 2.55 -8.58 18.57
C GLY A 87 1.55 -9.17 19.58
N GLU A 88 0.43 -8.50 19.76
CA GLU A 88 -0.63 -8.89 20.68
C GLU A 88 -1.24 -10.26 20.32
N SER A 89 -1.35 -10.57 19.03
CA SER A 89 -1.92 -11.85 18.56
C SER A 89 -1.12 -13.09 18.97
N PHE A 90 0.12 -12.94 19.47
CA PHE A 90 0.87 -14.07 20.04
C PHE A 90 0.28 -14.61 21.36
N ALA A 91 -0.60 -13.86 22.02
CA ALA A 91 -1.34 -14.32 23.17
C ALA A 91 -2.53 -15.25 22.82
N GLY A 92 -2.79 -15.45 21.51
CA GLY A 92 -3.89 -16.30 21.03
C GLY A 92 -5.27 -15.81 21.50
N GLU A 93 -6.23 -16.72 21.58
CA GLU A 93 -7.62 -16.40 21.95
C GLU A 93 -7.71 -15.79 23.36
N SER A 94 -6.89 -16.25 24.31
CA SER A 94 -6.89 -15.75 25.68
C SER A 94 -6.53 -14.27 25.81
N GLY A 95 -5.80 -13.71 24.86
CA GLY A 95 -5.40 -12.29 24.85
C GLY A 95 -6.44 -11.33 24.26
N LEU A 96 -7.51 -11.81 23.62
CA LEU A 96 -8.47 -10.98 22.91
C LEU A 96 -9.19 -9.96 23.81
N ALA A 97 -9.59 -10.35 25.02
CA ALA A 97 -10.28 -9.46 25.94
C ALA A 97 -9.38 -8.30 26.37
N GLU A 98 -8.14 -8.59 26.72
CA GLU A 98 -7.15 -7.58 27.12
C GLU A 98 -6.80 -6.68 25.93
N PHE A 99 -6.59 -7.23 24.75
CA PHE A 99 -6.33 -6.45 23.54
C PHE A 99 -7.47 -5.49 23.23
N LYS A 100 -8.74 -5.91 23.38
CA LYS A 100 -9.91 -5.05 23.23
C LYS A 100 -9.88 -3.86 24.18
N ASN A 101 -9.54 -4.11 25.45
CA ASN A 101 -9.44 -3.06 26.47
C ASN A 101 -8.34 -2.07 26.12
N GLN A 102 -7.17 -2.54 25.73
CA GLN A 102 -6.02 -1.73 25.33
C GLN A 102 -6.33 -0.90 24.08
N LEU A 103 -6.98 -1.50 23.08
CA LEU A 103 -7.37 -0.81 21.85
C LEU A 103 -8.39 0.31 22.12
N ASN A 104 -9.39 0.06 22.96
CA ASN A 104 -10.35 1.07 23.38
C ASN A 104 -9.68 2.20 24.17
N ALA A 105 -8.76 1.88 25.06
CA ALA A 105 -8.00 2.88 25.81
C ALA A 105 -7.14 3.74 24.88
N PHE A 106 -6.46 3.15 23.90
CA PHE A 106 -5.71 3.85 22.87
C PHE A 106 -6.60 4.82 22.08
N ILE A 107 -7.71 4.35 21.55
CA ILE A 107 -8.65 5.17 20.79
C ILE A 107 -9.14 6.35 21.66
N THR A 108 -9.55 6.08 22.90
CA THR A 108 -10.08 7.09 23.82
C THR A 108 -9.02 8.14 24.16
N SER A 109 -7.77 7.72 24.37
CA SER A 109 -6.67 8.62 24.74
C SER A 109 -6.31 9.64 23.65
N HIS A 110 -6.58 9.30 22.37
CA HIS A 110 -6.24 10.18 21.24
C HIS A 110 -7.44 10.93 20.67
N ARG A 111 -8.64 10.32 20.63
CA ARG A 111 -9.79 10.79 19.86
C ARG A 111 -10.20 12.25 20.09
N ALA A 112 -10.04 12.75 21.32
CA ALA A 112 -10.40 14.13 21.67
C ALA A 112 -9.20 15.10 21.61
N ARG A 113 -7.99 14.61 21.35
CA ARG A 113 -6.78 15.44 21.33
C ARG A 113 -6.72 16.31 20.08
N LYS A 114 -6.23 17.52 20.27
CA LYS A 114 -6.03 18.51 19.20
C LYS A 114 -4.52 18.79 19.05
N TYR A 115 -3.78 17.83 18.53
CA TYR A 115 -2.33 17.96 18.38
C TYR A 115 -1.93 19.12 17.45
N ASN A 116 -2.78 19.45 16.47
CA ASN A 116 -2.61 20.62 15.60
C ASN A 116 -3.10 21.95 16.23
N GLY A 117 -3.64 21.92 17.45
CA GLY A 117 -4.23 23.09 18.14
C GLY A 117 -5.60 23.55 17.60
N LYS A 118 -6.15 22.90 16.57
CA LYS A 118 -7.37 23.35 15.87
C LYS A 118 -8.51 22.33 15.96
N SER A 119 -8.29 21.12 15.54
CA SER A 119 -9.31 20.07 15.41
C SER A 119 -8.92 18.80 16.17
N ALA A 120 -9.91 17.99 16.53
CA ALA A 120 -9.66 16.64 17.04
C ALA A 120 -8.91 15.82 16.00
N VAL A 121 -7.90 15.05 16.45
CA VAL A 121 -7.12 14.19 15.57
C VAL A 121 -8.00 13.08 14.99
N ARG A 122 -7.83 12.78 13.72
CA ARG A 122 -8.45 11.62 13.08
C ARG A 122 -7.60 10.38 13.35
N LEU A 123 -8.26 9.27 13.65
CA LEU A 123 -7.61 7.97 13.83
C LEU A 123 -7.97 7.06 12.66
N VAL A 124 -7.00 6.23 12.27
CA VAL A 124 -7.20 5.10 11.35
C VAL A 124 -6.54 3.88 11.97
N LEU A 125 -7.26 2.79 12.09
CA LEU A 125 -6.69 1.52 12.53
C LEU A 125 -6.30 0.68 11.30
N VAL A 126 -5.11 0.10 11.35
CA VAL A 126 -4.59 -0.79 10.28
C VAL A 126 -4.34 -2.17 10.87
N SER A 127 -4.94 -3.19 10.29
CA SER A 127 -4.75 -4.58 10.75
C SER A 127 -3.32 -5.06 10.52
N PRO A 128 -2.89 -6.12 11.22
CA PRO A 128 -1.72 -6.90 10.83
C PRO A 128 -1.84 -7.42 9.40
N ILE A 129 -0.72 -7.80 8.81
CA ILE A 129 -0.67 -8.65 7.61
C ILE A 129 -0.89 -10.12 8.00
N ALA A 130 -1.19 -10.98 7.02
CA ALA A 130 -1.20 -12.42 7.24
C ALA A 130 0.21 -12.96 7.53
N TYR A 131 0.27 -14.10 8.24
CA TYR A 131 1.49 -14.83 8.48
C TYR A 131 1.83 -15.71 7.27
N GLU A 132 2.96 -15.46 6.64
CA GLU A 132 3.33 -16.16 5.40
C GLU A 132 3.86 -17.56 5.65
N ASN A 133 3.39 -18.51 4.84
CA ASN A 133 3.95 -19.87 4.82
C ASN A 133 5.30 -19.88 4.08
N LEU A 134 6.38 -20.04 4.84
CA LEU A 134 7.75 -20.20 4.35
C LEU A 134 8.28 -21.63 4.58
N GLY A 135 7.38 -22.61 4.62
CA GLY A 135 7.72 -24.03 4.86
C GLY A 135 8.25 -24.29 6.27
N ALA A 136 9.38 -24.99 6.39
CA ALA A 136 9.96 -25.36 7.67
C ALA A 136 10.30 -24.17 8.58
N ARG A 137 10.48 -22.96 8.03
CA ARG A 137 10.73 -21.75 8.81
C ARG A 137 9.49 -21.21 9.55
N THR A 138 8.30 -21.60 9.13
CA THR A 138 7.02 -21.14 9.70
C THR A 138 6.07 -22.30 9.98
N PRO A 139 6.43 -23.26 10.86
CA PRO A 139 5.74 -24.55 11.01
C PRO A 139 4.30 -24.42 11.50
N ARG A 140 3.95 -23.37 12.25
CA ARG A 140 2.60 -23.13 12.78
C ARG A 140 1.84 -22.02 12.08
N TRP A 141 2.09 -21.81 10.79
CA TRP A 141 1.52 -20.69 10.06
C TRP A 141 -0.02 -20.68 10.03
N GLN A 142 -0.69 -21.85 10.02
CA GLN A 142 -2.16 -21.90 10.05
C GLN A 142 -2.72 -21.45 11.40
N GLU A 143 -2.12 -21.89 12.50
CA GLU A 143 -2.48 -21.49 13.86
C GLU A 143 -2.30 -19.98 14.03
N ARG A 144 -1.14 -19.49 13.65
CA ARG A 144 -0.85 -18.05 13.70
C ARG A 144 -1.85 -17.22 12.88
N ASN A 145 -2.25 -17.68 11.70
CA ASN A 145 -3.25 -16.98 10.90
C ASN A 145 -4.65 -17.03 11.53
N ARG A 146 -5.03 -18.07 12.25
CA ARG A 146 -6.28 -18.07 13.03
C ARG A 146 -6.27 -16.98 14.11
N ASP A 147 -5.16 -16.88 14.85
CA ASP A 147 -5.02 -15.86 15.89
C ASP A 147 -5.06 -14.46 15.27
N ILE A 148 -4.25 -14.19 14.25
CA ILE A 148 -4.20 -12.88 13.58
C ILE A 148 -5.57 -12.49 13.00
N ALA A 149 -6.30 -13.45 12.42
CA ALA A 149 -7.65 -13.22 11.90
C ALA A 149 -8.62 -12.80 13.01
N ALA A 150 -8.57 -13.44 14.18
CA ALA A 150 -9.42 -13.10 15.34
C ALA A 150 -9.11 -11.68 15.84
N TYR A 151 -7.83 -11.30 15.93
CA TYR A 151 -7.42 -9.95 16.31
C TYR A 151 -7.81 -8.91 15.27
N THR A 152 -7.67 -9.23 13.98
CA THR A 152 -8.12 -8.37 12.87
C THR A 152 -9.63 -8.12 12.92
N GLN A 153 -10.41 -9.17 13.15
CA GLN A 153 -11.86 -9.06 13.29
C GLN A 153 -12.23 -8.19 14.50
N LEU A 154 -11.61 -8.39 15.64
CA LEU A 154 -11.83 -7.59 16.85
C LEU A 154 -11.48 -6.10 16.61
N MET A 155 -10.41 -5.81 15.90
CA MET A 155 -10.04 -4.44 15.51
C MET A 155 -11.11 -3.80 14.63
N ASN A 156 -11.61 -4.53 13.63
CA ASN A 156 -12.65 -4.05 12.72
C ASN A 156 -13.96 -3.76 13.46
N GLU A 157 -14.40 -4.69 14.31
CA GLU A 157 -15.60 -4.51 15.15
C GLU A 157 -15.47 -3.32 16.11
N THR A 158 -14.31 -3.19 16.76
CA THR A 158 -14.04 -2.07 17.65
C THR A 158 -14.04 -0.75 16.91
N ALA A 159 -13.39 -0.68 15.75
CA ALA A 159 -13.37 0.49 14.90
C ALA A 159 -14.78 0.91 14.44
N ALA A 160 -15.58 -0.05 13.99
CA ALA A 160 -16.96 0.18 13.56
C ALA A 160 -17.84 0.73 14.70
N ASN A 161 -17.74 0.15 15.90
CA ASN A 161 -18.51 0.56 17.07
C ASN A 161 -18.26 2.00 17.50
N VAL A 162 -17.05 2.51 17.26
CA VAL A 162 -16.67 3.88 17.65
C VAL A 162 -16.57 4.84 16.46
N GLY A 163 -16.85 4.39 15.23
CA GLY A 163 -16.81 5.19 14.01
C GLY A 163 -15.40 5.63 13.60
N VAL A 164 -14.39 4.78 13.81
CA VAL A 164 -13.00 4.99 13.38
C VAL A 164 -12.78 4.20 12.08
N PRO A 165 -12.18 4.78 11.03
CA PRO A 165 -11.82 4.06 9.83
C PRO A 165 -10.88 2.87 10.13
N PHE A 166 -11.13 1.75 9.44
CA PHE A 166 -10.32 0.54 9.54
C PHE A 166 -9.80 0.13 8.16
N VAL A 167 -8.53 -0.23 8.09
CA VAL A 167 -7.87 -0.74 6.88
C VAL A 167 -7.45 -2.18 7.12
N ASP A 168 -8.05 -3.10 6.38
CA ASP A 168 -7.67 -4.52 6.40
C ASP A 168 -6.47 -4.76 5.49
N LEU A 169 -5.35 -5.17 6.07
CA LEU A 169 -4.19 -5.73 5.35
C LEU A 169 -4.11 -7.25 5.46
N TYR A 170 -4.79 -7.86 6.43
CA TYR A 170 -4.76 -9.31 6.62
C TYR A 170 -5.35 -10.05 5.42
N GLY A 171 -6.58 -9.73 5.05
CA GLY A 171 -7.27 -10.39 3.94
C GLY A 171 -6.49 -10.31 2.63
N PRO A 172 -6.16 -9.11 2.13
CA PRO A 172 -5.38 -8.95 0.90
C PRO A 172 -4.02 -9.65 0.92
N THR A 173 -3.27 -9.61 2.02
CA THR A 173 -1.96 -10.29 2.09
C THR A 173 -2.12 -11.81 2.16
N ALA A 174 -3.14 -12.33 2.84
CA ALA A 174 -3.44 -13.76 2.84
C ALA A 174 -3.73 -14.28 1.42
N GLU A 175 -4.44 -13.51 0.60
CA GLU A 175 -4.68 -13.87 -0.80
C GLU A 175 -3.40 -13.85 -1.64
N LEU A 176 -2.58 -12.83 -1.51
CA LEU A 176 -1.31 -12.71 -2.23
C LEU A 176 -0.33 -13.84 -1.86
N MET A 177 -0.36 -14.33 -0.62
CA MET A 177 0.52 -15.39 -0.11
C MET A 177 0.11 -16.81 -0.55
N LYS A 178 -1.05 -17.01 -1.18
CA LYS A 178 -1.54 -18.35 -1.58
C LYS A 178 -0.82 -18.97 -2.79
N GLY A 179 -0.12 -18.20 -3.58
CA GLY A 179 0.50 -18.66 -4.81
C GLY A 179 1.76 -19.51 -4.57
N LYS A 180 1.86 -20.69 -5.23
CA LYS A 180 3.05 -21.55 -5.12
C LYS A 180 4.32 -20.95 -5.74
N ASN A 181 4.18 -20.17 -6.79
CA ASN A 181 5.29 -19.59 -7.57
C ASN A 181 5.26 -18.05 -7.56
N THR A 182 4.70 -17.45 -6.52
CA THR A 182 4.67 -15.99 -6.34
C THR A 182 5.85 -15.54 -5.51
N PRO A 183 6.36 -14.33 -5.73
CA PRO A 183 7.37 -13.75 -4.85
C PRO A 183 6.89 -13.74 -3.41
N LYS A 184 7.78 -14.06 -2.50
CA LYS A 184 7.47 -14.01 -1.06
C LYS A 184 7.38 -12.56 -0.60
N LEU A 185 6.42 -12.30 0.29
CA LEU A 185 6.16 -10.97 0.82
C LEU A 185 6.98 -10.69 2.09
N THR A 186 7.45 -11.74 2.76
CA THR A 186 8.10 -11.63 4.06
C THR A 186 9.43 -12.37 4.11
N ASP A 187 10.30 -11.95 5.02
CA ASP A 187 11.58 -12.62 5.29
C ASP A 187 11.43 -13.78 6.30
N ASN A 188 10.49 -13.67 7.22
CA ASN A 188 10.34 -14.59 8.36
C ASN A 188 8.89 -14.96 8.70
N GLY A 189 7.94 -14.64 7.83
CA GLY A 189 6.52 -14.89 8.00
C GLY A 189 5.71 -13.68 8.49
N ILE A 190 6.33 -12.72 9.19
CA ILE A 190 5.65 -11.54 9.76
C ILE A 190 6.26 -10.20 9.34
N ASN A 191 7.53 -10.16 8.99
CA ASN A 191 8.20 -8.93 8.57
C ASN A 191 8.25 -8.87 7.04
N LEU A 192 7.57 -7.88 6.47
CA LEU A 192 7.59 -7.66 5.04
C LEU A 192 9.01 -7.37 4.56
N ASN A 193 9.37 -7.96 3.44
CA ASN A 193 10.53 -7.56 2.66
C ASN A 193 10.19 -6.38 1.74
N ASP A 194 11.14 -5.94 0.93
CA ASP A 194 10.96 -4.80 0.02
C ASP A 194 9.78 -5.00 -0.94
N TYR A 195 9.65 -6.20 -1.52
CA TYR A 195 8.52 -6.55 -2.38
C TYR A 195 7.18 -6.55 -1.61
N GLY A 196 7.18 -7.05 -0.38
CA GLY A 196 6.00 -7.02 0.49
C GLY A 196 5.52 -5.61 0.79
N TYR A 197 6.44 -4.68 1.12
CA TYR A 197 6.09 -3.27 1.32
C TYR A 197 5.58 -2.62 0.03
N TRP A 198 6.16 -2.92 -1.12
CA TRP A 198 5.63 -2.46 -2.40
C TRP A 198 4.20 -2.96 -2.64
N CYS A 199 3.92 -4.25 -2.35
CA CYS A 199 2.58 -4.83 -2.51
C CYS A 199 1.51 -4.15 -1.65
N VAL A 200 1.80 -3.93 -0.36
CA VAL A 200 0.79 -3.40 0.58
C VAL A 200 0.65 -1.88 0.49
N SER A 201 1.68 -1.16 0.07
CA SER A 201 1.67 0.30 0.05
C SER A 201 0.57 0.86 -0.85
N ARG A 202 0.30 0.21 -1.99
CA ARG A 202 -0.78 0.65 -2.88
C ARG A 202 -2.14 0.49 -2.22
N ALA A 203 -2.41 -0.68 -1.64
CA ALA A 203 -3.68 -0.95 -0.96
C ALA A 203 -3.89 0.01 0.22
N LEU A 204 -2.85 0.24 1.02
CA LEU A 204 -2.89 1.17 2.14
C LEU A 204 -3.10 2.62 1.67
N ALA A 205 -2.37 3.05 0.63
CA ALA A 205 -2.56 4.39 0.06
C ALA A 205 -3.96 4.56 -0.54
N ASP A 206 -4.53 3.53 -1.19
CA ASP A 206 -5.88 3.58 -1.76
C ASP A 206 -6.95 3.73 -0.66
N ALA A 207 -6.73 3.14 0.50
CA ALA A 207 -7.61 3.28 1.67
C ALA A 207 -7.47 4.63 2.39
N LEU A 208 -6.25 5.17 2.47
CA LEU A 208 -5.95 6.40 3.20
C LEU A 208 -6.25 7.68 2.40
N LEU A 209 -5.78 7.72 1.17
CA LEU A 209 -5.92 8.86 0.25
C LEU A 209 -6.07 8.31 -1.17
N PRO A 210 -7.30 8.03 -1.64
CA PRO A 210 -7.55 7.54 -2.98
C PRO A 210 -6.93 8.43 -4.05
N GLY A 211 -6.26 7.82 -5.03
CA GLY A 211 -5.58 8.53 -6.12
C GLY A 211 -6.09 8.12 -7.50
N SER A 212 -5.47 8.66 -8.54
CA SER A 212 -5.71 8.25 -9.91
C SER A 212 -5.35 6.77 -10.10
N LYS A 213 -6.11 6.11 -10.97
CA LYS A 213 -5.76 4.76 -11.43
C LYS A 213 -4.52 4.84 -12.33
N PRO A 214 -3.72 3.76 -12.41
CA PRO A 214 -2.67 3.65 -13.42
C PRO A 214 -3.23 3.94 -14.81
N TRP A 215 -2.43 4.54 -15.68
CA TRP A 215 -2.90 4.76 -17.04
C TRP A 215 -2.96 3.44 -17.83
N VAL A 216 -3.90 3.38 -18.74
CA VAL A 216 -4.05 2.27 -19.68
C VAL A 216 -4.18 2.84 -21.06
N LEU A 217 -3.32 2.41 -21.98
CA LEU A 217 -3.37 2.75 -23.39
C LEU A 217 -3.50 1.50 -24.25
N SER A 218 -4.40 1.55 -25.21
CA SER A 218 -4.54 0.54 -26.25
C SER A 218 -4.39 1.22 -27.61
N VAL A 219 -3.45 0.76 -28.42
CA VAL A 219 -3.19 1.27 -29.76
C VAL A 219 -3.52 0.20 -30.77
N ASP A 220 -4.24 0.56 -31.81
CA ASP A 220 -4.52 -0.32 -32.94
C ASP A 220 -3.49 -0.04 -34.06
N ALA A 221 -2.62 -1.01 -34.30
CA ALA A 221 -1.54 -0.88 -35.28
C ALA A 221 -2.05 -0.75 -36.72
N LYS A 222 -3.26 -1.22 -37.01
CA LYS A 222 -3.86 -1.15 -38.36
C LYS A 222 -4.49 0.20 -38.65
N SER A 223 -5.21 0.76 -37.70
CA SER A 223 -5.95 2.02 -37.86
C SER A 223 -5.23 3.23 -37.28
N GLY A 224 -4.22 3.03 -36.43
CA GLY A 224 -3.57 4.11 -35.67
C GLY A 224 -4.42 4.71 -34.57
N LYS A 225 -5.62 4.20 -34.35
CA LYS A 225 -6.49 4.70 -33.28
C LYS A 225 -5.99 4.25 -31.91
N SER A 226 -6.10 5.15 -30.94
CA SER A 226 -5.80 4.85 -29.55
C SER A 226 -7.02 5.06 -28.66
N THR A 227 -7.13 4.22 -27.62
CA THR A 227 -8.12 4.32 -26.57
C THR A 227 -7.46 4.10 -25.21
N GLY A 228 -8.03 4.61 -24.16
CA GLY A 228 -7.51 4.43 -22.81
C GLY A 228 -7.82 5.59 -21.89
N HIS A 229 -7.17 5.62 -20.73
CA HIS A 229 -7.29 6.69 -19.74
C HIS A 229 -5.93 6.94 -19.06
N GLY A 230 -5.80 8.12 -18.45
CA GLY A 230 -4.60 8.49 -17.68
C GLY A 230 -3.38 8.87 -18.52
N ALA A 231 -3.42 8.70 -19.85
CA ALA A 231 -2.40 9.17 -20.78
C ALA A 231 -3.00 9.47 -22.15
N ARG A 232 -2.30 10.28 -22.95
CA ARG A 232 -2.69 10.66 -24.32
C ARG A 232 -1.56 10.38 -25.29
N ILE A 233 -1.93 9.95 -26.49
CA ILE A 233 -0.99 9.75 -27.61
C ILE A 233 -1.06 10.96 -28.55
N SER A 234 0.11 11.39 -29.00
CA SER A 234 0.29 12.42 -30.02
C SER A 234 1.41 12.02 -30.97
N GLN A 235 1.53 12.74 -32.10
CA GLN A 235 2.60 12.57 -33.10
C GLN A 235 2.77 11.12 -33.59
N ALA A 236 1.66 10.38 -33.71
CA ALA A 236 1.70 8.99 -34.10
C ALA A 236 2.07 8.81 -35.58
N LYS A 237 3.10 8.01 -35.83
CA LYS A 237 3.55 7.59 -37.15
C LYS A 237 3.54 6.08 -37.23
N PHE A 238 2.92 5.55 -38.25
CA PHE A 238 2.78 4.11 -38.47
C PHE A 238 3.41 3.71 -39.80
N THR A 239 4.19 2.64 -39.75
CA THR A 239 4.67 1.91 -40.95
C THR A 239 4.30 0.45 -40.84
N THR A 240 4.53 -0.34 -41.88
CA THR A 240 4.25 -1.76 -41.86
C THR A 240 5.11 -2.56 -40.90
N THR A 241 6.22 -2.00 -40.43
CA THR A 241 7.24 -2.66 -39.60
C THR A 241 7.56 -1.94 -38.29
N ALA A 242 7.13 -0.68 -38.16
CA ALA A 242 7.42 0.11 -36.97
C ALA A 242 6.29 1.10 -36.67
N MET A 243 6.18 1.43 -35.39
CA MET A 243 5.25 2.42 -34.87
C MET A 243 6.02 3.38 -33.97
N ALA A 244 5.79 4.66 -34.11
CA ALA A 244 6.34 5.70 -33.24
C ALA A 244 5.22 6.66 -32.81
N PHE A 245 5.19 7.02 -31.54
CA PHE A 245 4.24 7.97 -30.99
C PHE A 245 4.80 8.62 -29.72
N THR A 246 4.31 9.80 -29.39
CA THR A 246 4.59 10.45 -28.11
C THR A 246 3.46 10.16 -27.14
N VAL A 247 3.79 9.76 -25.91
CA VAL A 247 2.85 9.59 -24.82
C VAL A 247 3.00 10.76 -23.86
N GLN A 248 1.90 11.41 -23.52
CA GLN A 248 1.80 12.36 -22.44
C GLN A 248 1.01 11.71 -21.30
N GLU A 249 1.68 11.44 -20.19
CA GLU A 249 1.03 10.98 -18.97
C GLU A 249 0.27 12.14 -18.32
N LEU A 250 -0.95 11.84 -17.84
CA LEU A 250 -1.85 12.79 -17.16
C LEU A 250 -1.85 12.58 -15.64
N ALA A 251 -1.16 11.55 -15.17
CA ALA A 251 -0.96 11.21 -13.77
C ALA A 251 0.50 10.79 -13.56
N TRP A 252 0.94 10.77 -12.32
CA TRP A 252 2.24 10.22 -11.97
C TRP A 252 2.32 8.74 -12.36
N PRO A 253 3.46 8.27 -12.87
CA PRO A 253 3.64 6.86 -13.20
C PRO A 253 3.49 5.98 -11.95
N SER A 254 3.03 4.76 -12.16
CA SER A 254 2.96 3.77 -11.08
C SER A 254 4.37 3.38 -10.61
N LEU A 255 4.50 3.09 -9.30
CA LEU A 255 5.78 2.67 -8.76
C LEU A 255 6.14 1.27 -9.26
N ALA A 256 7.32 1.16 -9.86
CA ALA A 256 7.83 -0.13 -10.31
C ALA A 256 8.04 -1.09 -9.13
N ALA A 257 7.80 -2.38 -9.38
CA ALA A 257 8.14 -3.41 -8.40
C ALA A 257 9.67 -3.47 -8.18
N PRO A 258 10.12 -3.72 -6.95
CA PRO A 258 11.55 -3.82 -6.67
C PRO A 258 12.19 -5.03 -7.35
N GLY A 259 13.45 -4.88 -7.73
CA GLY A 259 14.23 -5.93 -8.37
C GLY A 259 13.82 -6.22 -9.81
N LYS A 260 14.35 -7.32 -10.38
CA LYS A 260 13.93 -7.86 -11.68
C LYS A 260 12.74 -8.82 -11.53
N GLY A 261 11.93 -8.62 -10.48
CA GLY A 261 11.00 -9.59 -9.96
C GLY A 261 9.75 -9.78 -10.81
N GLN A 262 9.16 -10.94 -10.64
CA GLN A 262 7.83 -11.24 -11.17
C GLN A 262 6.79 -10.49 -10.33
N VAL A 263 5.96 -9.71 -10.98
CA VAL A 263 4.81 -9.08 -10.33
C VAL A 263 3.70 -10.11 -10.16
N HIS A 264 3.14 -10.22 -8.95
CA HIS A 264 1.99 -11.08 -8.69
C HIS A 264 0.85 -10.76 -9.67
N PRO A 265 0.21 -11.78 -10.31
CA PRO A 265 -0.81 -11.55 -11.34
C PRO A 265 -1.93 -10.60 -10.92
N GLN A 266 -2.37 -10.66 -9.67
CA GLN A 266 -3.41 -9.77 -9.12
C GLN A 266 -2.96 -8.30 -9.02
N LEU A 267 -1.65 -8.04 -8.98
CA LEU A 267 -1.10 -6.68 -8.86
C LEU A 267 -0.76 -6.05 -10.21
N LYS A 268 -0.77 -6.81 -11.31
CA LYS A 268 -0.49 -6.27 -12.65
C LYS A 268 -1.44 -5.13 -13.03
N ARG A 269 -2.69 -5.19 -12.60
CA ARG A 269 -3.68 -4.12 -12.78
C ARG A 269 -3.33 -2.79 -12.07
N ASN A 270 -2.35 -2.82 -11.17
CA ASN A 270 -1.89 -1.64 -10.43
C ASN A 270 -0.68 -0.98 -11.10
N LEU A 271 -0.32 -1.44 -12.30
CA LEU A 271 0.76 -0.88 -13.13
C LEU A 271 0.17 -0.19 -14.35
N ASP A 272 0.93 0.77 -14.88
CA ASP A 272 0.63 1.39 -16.15
C ASP A 272 0.71 0.34 -17.27
N GLN A 273 -0.22 0.37 -18.21
CA GLN A 273 -0.32 -0.68 -19.24
C GLN A 273 -0.37 -0.11 -20.64
N LEU A 274 0.44 -0.69 -21.54
CA LEU A 274 0.38 -0.46 -22.97
C LEU A 274 -0.02 -1.75 -23.68
N SER A 275 -1.11 -1.70 -24.45
CA SER A 275 -1.45 -2.78 -25.38
C SER A 275 -1.39 -2.29 -26.83
N ILE A 276 -0.90 -3.14 -27.72
CA ILE A 276 -0.83 -2.83 -29.15
C ILE A 276 -1.51 -3.96 -29.90
N LYS A 277 -2.69 -3.67 -30.44
CA LYS A 277 -3.53 -4.63 -31.16
C LYS A 277 -3.21 -4.63 -32.66
N ASN A 278 -3.55 -5.72 -33.32
CA ASN A 278 -3.44 -5.88 -34.77
C ASN A 278 -2.01 -5.72 -35.36
N LEU A 279 -0.99 -6.00 -34.54
CA LEU A 279 0.37 -6.18 -35.02
C LEU A 279 0.42 -7.44 -35.93
N LYS A 280 1.26 -7.43 -36.95
CA LYS A 280 1.58 -8.66 -37.71
C LYS A 280 2.27 -9.68 -36.79
N PRO A 281 2.16 -11.00 -37.09
CA PRO A 281 2.90 -12.01 -36.34
C PRO A 281 4.39 -11.71 -36.29
N GLY A 282 4.97 -11.73 -35.08
CA GLY A 282 6.38 -11.41 -34.84
C GLY A 282 6.67 -10.94 -33.40
N ASN A 283 7.93 -10.65 -33.15
CA ASN A 283 8.40 -10.04 -31.90
C ASN A 283 8.68 -8.58 -32.13
N TYR A 284 8.27 -7.76 -31.18
CA TYR A 284 8.40 -6.30 -31.22
C TYR A 284 9.10 -5.79 -29.98
N ARG A 285 9.97 -4.82 -30.18
CA ARG A 285 10.70 -4.15 -29.10
C ARG A 285 10.10 -2.78 -28.87
N LEU A 286 9.76 -2.47 -27.63
CA LEU A 286 9.46 -1.13 -27.18
C LEU A 286 10.76 -0.40 -26.85
N VAL A 287 10.89 0.79 -27.39
CA VAL A 287 11.99 1.73 -27.09
C VAL A 287 11.35 3.02 -26.62
N VAL A 288 11.71 3.47 -25.42
CA VAL A 288 11.25 4.75 -24.85
C VAL A 288 12.46 5.65 -24.70
N ASP A 289 12.40 6.82 -25.29
CA ASP A 289 13.49 7.83 -25.27
C ASP A 289 14.87 7.24 -25.64
N GLY A 290 14.88 6.41 -26.66
CA GLY A 290 16.09 5.74 -27.17
C GLY A 290 16.54 4.51 -26.35
N LYS A 291 15.89 4.17 -25.25
CA LYS A 291 16.23 3.02 -24.39
C LYS A 291 15.29 1.85 -24.61
N PRO A 292 15.80 0.62 -24.83
CA PRO A 292 14.95 -0.57 -24.91
C PRO A 292 14.34 -0.88 -23.55
N VAL A 293 13.00 -1.02 -23.50
CA VAL A 293 12.23 -1.26 -22.28
C VAL A 293 11.69 -2.69 -22.24
N ALA A 294 11.10 -3.15 -23.33
CA ALA A 294 10.48 -4.47 -23.38
C ALA A 294 10.61 -5.09 -24.78
N THR A 295 10.65 -6.42 -24.85
CA THR A 295 10.52 -7.18 -26.11
C THR A 295 9.49 -8.27 -25.87
N ALA A 296 8.47 -8.36 -26.74
CA ALA A 296 7.39 -9.32 -26.60
C ALA A 296 6.81 -9.69 -27.97
N SER A 297 6.11 -10.81 -28.02
CA SER A 297 5.37 -11.23 -29.21
C SER A 297 4.15 -10.34 -29.46
N HIS A 298 3.65 -10.32 -30.67
CA HIS A 298 2.41 -9.61 -31.03
C HIS A 298 1.22 -10.02 -30.16
N ILE A 299 1.16 -11.29 -29.69
CA ILE A 299 0.11 -11.78 -28.79
C ILE A 299 0.24 -11.12 -27.39
N GLN A 300 1.45 -11.07 -26.87
CA GLN A 300 1.70 -10.44 -25.57
C GLN A 300 1.43 -8.93 -25.59
N TRP A 301 1.82 -8.25 -26.69
CA TRP A 301 1.50 -6.85 -26.89
C TRP A 301 -0.01 -6.60 -26.96
N ALA A 302 -0.75 -7.48 -27.64
CA ALA A 302 -2.21 -7.36 -27.71
C ALA A 302 -2.89 -7.57 -26.36
N ALA A 303 -2.32 -8.41 -25.50
CA ALA A 303 -2.79 -8.66 -24.15
C ALA A 303 -2.48 -7.50 -23.16
N GLY A 304 -1.49 -6.67 -23.49
CA GLY A 304 -1.00 -5.60 -22.64
C GLY A 304 0.22 -5.98 -21.82
N LEU A 305 1.19 -5.08 -21.80
CA LEU A 305 2.39 -5.13 -20.95
C LEU A 305 2.34 -3.98 -19.96
N GLY A 306 2.72 -4.26 -18.71
CA GLY A 306 2.82 -3.30 -17.61
C GLY A 306 4.20 -3.35 -16.97
#